data_4237f37f0a64f5d568987b784a589069
#
_entry.id   4237f37f0a64f5d568987b784a589069
#
_cell.length_a   1.000
_cell.length_b   1.000
_cell.length_c   1.000
_cell.angle_alpha   90.00
_cell.angle_beta   90.00
_cell.angle_gamma   90.00
#
_symmetry.space_group_name_H-M   'P 1'
#
loop_
_entity.id
_entity.type
_entity.pdbx_description
1 polymer ?
#
loop_
_entity_poly.entity_id
_entity_poly.type
_entity_poly.pdbx_seq_one_letter_code
_entity_poly.pdbx_strand_id
1 'polypeptide(L)'
;MLISWNITKACNLKCEHCYRDAGEVARNELTTKEGKSLLAELKTLGFKIVIFSGGEPLLRDDLYELIRFAKKLGLISVLGTNGILIDNDCAQRLKDTGLKRVGISLDSVDCNQHDRFRAHPGAWDRTVLAMKHCRSVGLEFQVHTTVTKKNIDEILKITDFAQAIGADAHHIFFLVPTGRGKQIDNIIPEPDEYELLLNNILEKQSSVRLELKPVCAPQFIRIAKVKKISLRFEKGCLSGTKYACILPEGQVHPCPYMPIDLGNIREGGFTKIWQESKVLEDLRNLELKGKCGICEFKTVCSGCRAAAFYQSRGDYLAEDLNCSYEPKRKVDLKNATV
;
A
#
# COMPACT_ATOMS: atom_id res chain seq x y z
N MET A 1 2.89 6.35 13.25
CA MET A 1 2.71 6.76 11.86
C MET A 1 3.66 5.97 10.97
N LEU A 2 3.38 5.87 9.70
CA LEU A 2 4.22 5.19 8.71
C LEU A 2 4.36 6.04 7.45
N ILE A 3 5.46 5.89 6.73
CA ILE A 3 5.75 6.58 5.48
C ILE A 3 6.12 5.56 4.41
N SER A 4 5.66 5.76 3.18
CA SER A 4 6.23 5.09 2.00
C SER A 4 7.21 6.05 1.34
N TRP A 5 8.44 5.61 1.16
CA TRP A 5 9.41 6.35 0.41
C TRP A 5 9.78 5.56 -0.84
N ASN A 6 9.36 6.07 -2.00
CA ASN A 6 9.78 5.58 -3.29
C ASN A 6 11.21 6.09 -3.54
N ILE A 7 12.20 5.28 -3.21
CA ILE A 7 13.61 5.73 -3.17
C ILE A 7 14.25 5.87 -4.55
N THR A 8 13.66 5.24 -5.57
CA THR A 8 14.09 5.35 -6.97
C THR A 8 12.90 5.14 -7.92
N LYS A 9 12.99 5.71 -9.11
CA LYS A 9 12.08 5.45 -10.22
C LYS A 9 12.57 4.27 -11.08
N ALA A 10 13.85 3.90 -10.98
CA ALA A 10 14.42 2.78 -11.73
C ALA A 10 13.70 1.46 -11.39
N CYS A 11 13.40 0.68 -12.41
CA CYS A 11 12.79 -0.64 -12.26
C CYS A 11 13.23 -1.57 -13.38
N ASN A 12 13.50 -2.81 -13.03
CA ASN A 12 13.81 -3.89 -13.97
C ASN A 12 12.57 -4.55 -14.60
N LEU A 13 11.36 -4.11 -14.22
CA LEU A 13 10.09 -4.60 -14.75
C LEU A 13 9.23 -3.48 -15.35
N LYS A 14 8.29 -3.87 -16.24
CA LYS A 14 7.30 -2.98 -16.88
C LYS A 14 5.87 -3.41 -16.63
N CYS A 15 5.53 -3.76 -15.37
CA CYS A 15 4.20 -4.25 -14.98
C CYS A 15 3.06 -3.37 -15.51
N GLU A 16 1.96 -3.99 -15.96
CA GLU A 16 0.78 -3.29 -16.49
C GLU A 16 0.11 -2.38 -15.45
N HIS A 17 0.05 -2.82 -14.20
CA HIS A 17 -0.60 -2.15 -13.07
C HIS A 17 0.31 -1.17 -12.30
N CYS A 18 1.51 -0.87 -12.81
CA CYS A 18 2.47 -0.06 -12.06
C CYS A 18 1.92 1.32 -11.71
N TYR A 19 1.72 1.57 -10.43
CA TYR A 19 1.17 2.83 -9.91
C TYR A 19 2.12 4.03 -10.05
N ARG A 20 3.42 3.79 -10.30
CA ARG A 20 4.47 4.81 -10.41
C ARG A 20 4.92 5.09 -11.84
N ASP A 21 4.50 4.27 -12.80
CA ASP A 21 5.09 4.31 -14.13
C ASP A 21 6.63 4.25 -14.09
N ALA A 22 7.13 3.28 -13.31
CA ALA A 22 8.56 3.07 -13.09
C ALA A 22 9.25 2.52 -14.33
N GLY A 23 10.55 2.81 -14.46
CA GLY A 23 11.38 2.39 -15.58
C GLY A 23 12.81 2.86 -15.40
N GLU A 24 13.18 4.00 -15.96
CA GLU A 24 14.51 4.59 -15.82
C GLU A 24 14.67 5.39 -14.53
N VAL A 25 15.91 5.55 -14.07
CA VAL A 25 16.24 6.37 -12.90
C VAL A 25 15.82 7.83 -13.16
N ALA A 26 15.26 8.49 -12.18
CA ALA A 26 14.94 9.91 -12.28
C ALA A 26 16.21 10.77 -12.10
N ARG A 27 16.31 11.89 -12.82
CA ARG A 27 17.53 12.72 -12.85
C ARG A 27 17.94 13.30 -11.50
N ASN A 28 16.97 13.59 -10.63
CA ASN A 28 17.17 14.32 -9.37
C ASN A 28 16.65 13.54 -8.16
N GLU A 29 16.90 12.23 -8.11
CA GLU A 29 16.55 11.45 -6.94
C GLU A 29 17.26 11.97 -5.68
N LEU A 30 16.63 11.81 -4.52
CA LEU A 30 17.25 12.22 -3.26
C LEU A 30 18.58 11.50 -3.06
N THR A 31 19.61 12.25 -2.73
CA THR A 31 20.95 11.71 -2.39
C THR A 31 20.88 10.95 -1.06
N THR A 32 21.90 10.14 -0.77
CA THR A 32 22.05 9.45 0.52
C THR A 32 22.00 10.44 1.69
N LYS A 33 22.63 11.61 1.54
CA LYS A 33 22.63 12.67 2.59
C LYS A 33 21.21 13.21 2.83
N GLU A 34 20.49 13.55 1.77
CA GLU A 34 19.09 14.02 1.87
C GLU A 34 18.18 12.94 2.47
N GLY A 35 18.35 11.68 2.04
CA GLY A 35 17.62 10.54 2.58
C GLY A 35 17.85 10.34 4.08
N LYS A 36 19.09 10.48 4.57
CA LYS A 36 19.40 10.42 6.01
C LYS A 36 18.76 11.59 6.78
N SER A 37 18.79 12.80 6.21
CA SER A 37 18.14 13.97 6.82
C SER A 37 16.64 13.76 6.92
N LEU A 38 15.99 13.24 5.86
CA LEU A 38 14.58 12.87 5.86
C LEU A 38 14.26 11.84 6.94
N LEU A 39 15.04 10.76 7.06
CA LEU A 39 14.82 9.72 8.07
C LEU A 39 14.90 10.28 9.51
N ALA A 40 15.82 11.21 9.78
CA ALA A 40 15.94 11.87 11.05
C ALA A 40 14.70 12.76 11.34
N GLU A 41 14.26 13.51 10.36
CA GLU A 41 13.06 14.37 10.45
C GLU A 41 11.80 13.53 10.70
N LEU A 42 11.59 12.43 9.98
CA LEU A 42 10.50 11.49 10.18
C LEU A 42 10.47 10.93 11.61
N LYS A 43 11.65 10.59 12.15
CA LYS A 43 11.76 10.13 13.56
C LYS A 43 11.31 11.19 14.54
N THR A 44 11.74 12.44 14.36
CA THR A 44 11.36 13.57 15.21
C THR A 44 9.85 13.81 15.20
N LEU A 45 9.20 13.64 14.05
CA LEU A 45 7.74 13.73 13.89
C LEU A 45 6.96 12.54 14.46
N GLY A 46 7.64 11.50 14.99
CA GLY A 46 7.00 10.32 15.57
C GLY A 46 6.54 9.28 14.55
N PHE A 47 7.08 9.31 13.33
CA PHE A 47 6.96 8.18 12.43
C PHE A 47 7.72 6.98 13.01
N LYS A 48 7.16 5.78 12.82
CA LYS A 48 7.73 4.55 13.38
C LYS A 48 8.18 3.57 12.30
N ILE A 49 7.52 3.61 11.13
CA ILE A 49 7.74 2.65 10.06
C ILE A 49 8.08 3.41 8.78
N VAL A 50 9.15 2.99 8.11
CA VAL A 50 9.53 3.43 6.77
C VAL A 50 9.43 2.25 5.82
N ILE A 51 8.61 2.40 4.78
CA ILE A 51 8.48 1.43 3.69
C ILE A 51 9.36 1.93 2.55
N PHE A 52 10.53 1.32 2.38
CA PHE A 52 11.37 1.54 1.22
C PHE A 52 10.76 0.84 0.01
N SER A 53 10.42 1.61 -1.02
CA SER A 53 9.77 1.13 -2.24
C SER A 53 10.25 1.99 -3.43
N GLY A 54 9.50 2.01 -4.52
CA GLY A 54 9.81 2.85 -5.67
C GLY A 54 9.43 2.20 -6.98
N GLY A 55 10.38 2.20 -7.93
CA GLY A 55 10.42 1.21 -8.99
C GLY A 55 10.83 -0.14 -8.39
N GLU A 56 12.13 -0.46 -8.48
CA GLU A 56 12.71 -1.58 -7.74
C GLU A 56 13.80 -1.05 -6.80
N PRO A 57 13.57 -1.03 -5.48
CA PRO A 57 14.50 -0.42 -4.55
C PRO A 57 15.86 -1.11 -4.47
N LEU A 58 15.95 -2.39 -4.84
CA LEU A 58 17.22 -3.13 -4.89
C LEU A 58 18.18 -2.65 -6.01
N LEU A 59 17.71 -1.80 -6.92
CA LEU A 59 18.54 -1.15 -7.93
C LEU A 59 19.25 0.11 -7.40
N ARG A 60 18.93 0.54 -6.17
CA ARG A 60 19.57 1.71 -5.56
C ARG A 60 20.74 1.30 -4.69
N ASP A 61 21.93 1.76 -5.01
CA ASP A 61 23.20 1.32 -4.41
C ASP A 61 23.29 1.57 -2.89
N ASP A 62 22.74 2.70 -2.41
CA ASP A 62 22.79 3.10 -1.00
C ASP A 62 21.64 2.57 -0.14
N LEU A 63 20.77 1.70 -0.69
CA LEU A 63 19.61 1.13 0.04
C LEU A 63 20.01 0.53 1.40
N TYR A 64 21.05 -0.31 1.42
CA TYR A 64 21.50 -0.97 2.64
C TYR A 64 22.03 0.02 3.68
N GLU A 65 22.63 1.11 3.26
CA GLU A 65 23.09 2.19 4.12
C GLU A 65 21.92 2.95 4.74
N LEU A 66 20.91 3.28 3.94
CA LEU A 66 19.69 3.95 4.40
C LEU A 66 18.91 3.10 5.41
N ILE A 67 18.79 1.77 5.18
CA ILE A 67 18.14 0.85 6.12
C ILE A 67 18.91 0.80 7.45
N ARG A 68 20.25 0.66 7.40
CA ARG A 68 21.07 0.68 8.62
C ARG A 68 20.92 2.00 9.39
N PHE A 69 20.88 3.11 8.67
CA PHE A 69 20.67 4.43 9.29
C PHE A 69 19.29 4.55 9.92
N ALA A 70 18.22 4.10 9.25
CA ALA A 70 16.88 4.05 9.82
C ALA A 70 16.83 3.22 11.11
N LYS A 71 17.50 2.04 11.13
CA LYS A 71 17.63 1.20 12.33
C LYS A 71 18.33 1.93 13.47
N LYS A 72 19.41 2.68 13.21
CA LYS A 72 20.13 3.48 14.23
C LYS A 72 19.22 4.54 14.85
N LEU A 73 18.27 5.09 14.10
CA LEU A 73 17.27 6.02 14.59
C LEU A 73 16.11 5.33 15.34
N GLY A 74 16.07 4.01 15.40
CA GLY A 74 14.96 3.23 15.97
C GLY A 74 13.69 3.27 15.09
N LEU A 75 13.84 3.45 13.78
CA LEU A 75 12.77 3.28 12.79
C LEU A 75 12.71 1.80 12.36
N ILE A 76 11.50 1.31 12.17
CA ILE A 76 11.25 -0.01 11.60
C ILE A 76 11.26 0.12 10.08
N SER A 77 12.17 -0.59 9.42
CA SER A 77 12.27 -0.60 7.96
C SER A 77 11.57 -1.82 7.38
N VAL A 78 10.77 -1.60 6.34
CA VAL A 78 10.12 -2.61 5.51
C VAL A 78 10.48 -2.33 4.06
N LEU A 79 10.70 -3.36 3.26
CA LEU A 79 11.02 -3.25 1.84
C LEU A 79 9.83 -3.72 1.01
N GLY A 80 9.46 -2.98 -0.05
CA GLY A 80 8.52 -3.43 -1.08
C GLY A 80 9.25 -3.64 -2.39
N THR A 81 9.28 -4.87 -2.91
CA THR A 81 10.07 -5.27 -4.08
C THR A 81 9.30 -6.24 -4.99
N ASN A 82 9.68 -6.32 -6.26
CA ASN A 82 9.21 -7.38 -7.15
C ASN A 82 9.87 -8.76 -6.85
N GLY A 83 10.94 -8.77 -6.07
CA GLY A 83 11.62 -9.98 -5.60
C GLY A 83 12.68 -10.55 -6.54
N ILE A 84 12.67 -10.23 -7.83
CA ILE A 84 13.50 -10.90 -8.85
C ILE A 84 15.00 -10.82 -8.58
N LEU A 85 15.44 -9.80 -7.85
CA LEU A 85 16.85 -9.55 -7.55
C LEU A 85 17.30 -10.16 -6.20
N ILE A 86 16.40 -10.85 -5.49
CA ILE A 86 16.73 -11.44 -4.19
C ILE A 86 17.27 -12.86 -4.40
N ASP A 87 18.57 -13.00 -4.33
CA ASP A 87 19.27 -14.27 -4.11
C ASP A 87 19.56 -14.47 -2.59
N ASN A 88 20.25 -15.55 -2.26
CA ASN A 88 20.56 -15.86 -0.86
C ASN A 88 21.46 -14.80 -0.20
N ASP A 89 22.43 -14.26 -0.92
CA ASP A 89 23.35 -13.24 -0.42
C ASP A 89 22.63 -11.92 -0.21
N CYS A 90 21.76 -11.53 -1.15
CA CYS A 90 20.89 -10.35 -1.01
C CYS A 90 19.97 -10.48 0.20
N ALA A 91 19.31 -11.63 0.38
CA ALA A 91 18.45 -11.89 1.52
C ALA A 91 19.21 -11.79 2.86
N GLN A 92 20.42 -12.39 2.94
CA GLN A 92 21.27 -12.29 4.12
C GLN A 92 21.70 -10.84 4.39
N ARG A 93 22.16 -10.12 3.36
CA ARG A 93 22.54 -8.71 3.50
C ARG A 93 21.39 -7.83 3.98
N LEU A 94 20.17 -8.02 3.44
CA LEU A 94 18.97 -7.32 3.90
C LEU A 94 18.71 -7.58 5.38
N LYS A 95 18.77 -8.84 5.84
CA LYS A 95 18.62 -9.23 7.23
C LYS A 95 19.66 -8.54 8.13
N ASP A 96 20.92 -8.53 7.73
CA ASP A 96 22.04 -7.96 8.49
C ASP A 96 21.91 -6.43 8.66
N THR A 97 21.24 -5.74 7.72
CA THR A 97 20.92 -4.31 7.90
C THR A 97 19.93 -4.06 9.03
N GLY A 98 19.20 -5.08 9.45
CA GLY A 98 18.10 -5.00 10.41
C GLY A 98 16.76 -4.64 9.75
N LEU A 99 16.62 -4.93 8.47
CA LEU A 99 15.31 -4.88 7.80
C LEU A 99 14.34 -5.81 8.53
N LYS A 100 13.15 -5.30 8.84
CA LYS A 100 12.18 -6.09 9.61
C LYS A 100 11.44 -7.08 8.73
N ARG A 101 11.05 -6.68 7.51
CA ARG A 101 10.22 -7.51 6.62
C ARG A 101 10.36 -7.09 5.16
N VAL A 102 10.27 -8.06 4.26
CA VAL A 102 10.21 -7.83 2.81
C VAL A 102 8.80 -8.11 2.31
N GLY A 103 8.19 -7.15 1.60
CA GLY A 103 6.96 -7.35 0.82
C GLY A 103 7.32 -7.74 -0.60
N ILE A 104 7.00 -8.97 -0.98
CA ILE A 104 7.34 -9.55 -2.28
C ILE A 104 6.07 -9.70 -3.10
N SER A 105 6.12 -9.24 -4.35
CA SER A 105 4.94 -9.20 -5.22
C SER A 105 4.64 -10.55 -5.87
N LEU A 106 3.40 -11.06 -5.70
CA LEU A 106 2.90 -12.26 -6.38
C LEU A 106 1.41 -12.07 -6.70
N ASP A 107 1.05 -12.07 -8.00
CA ASP A 107 -0.32 -11.75 -8.44
C ASP A 107 -1.11 -12.96 -8.94
N SER A 108 -0.50 -14.13 -9.09
CA SER A 108 -1.15 -15.39 -9.45
C SER A 108 -0.34 -16.58 -8.96
N VAL A 109 -1.01 -17.71 -8.74
CA VAL A 109 -0.37 -19.01 -8.55
C VAL A 109 0.01 -19.65 -9.88
N ASP A 110 -0.57 -19.19 -10.98
CA ASP A 110 -0.18 -19.56 -12.35
C ASP A 110 0.99 -18.70 -12.82
N CYS A 111 2.11 -19.34 -13.18
CA CYS A 111 3.33 -18.65 -13.59
C CYS A 111 3.13 -17.79 -14.84
N ASN A 112 2.38 -18.29 -15.83
CA ASN A 112 2.15 -17.55 -17.07
C ASN A 112 1.28 -16.32 -16.84
N GLN A 113 0.30 -16.39 -15.95
CA GLN A 113 -0.56 -15.26 -15.62
C GLN A 113 0.24 -14.19 -14.87
N HIS A 114 1.05 -14.58 -13.87
CA HIS A 114 1.93 -13.66 -13.15
C HIS A 114 2.91 -12.98 -14.09
N ASP A 115 3.61 -13.74 -14.93
CA ASP A 115 4.63 -13.24 -15.85
C ASP A 115 4.05 -12.25 -16.87
N ARG A 116 2.86 -12.54 -17.41
CA ARG A 116 2.14 -11.59 -18.29
C ARG A 116 1.82 -10.28 -17.56
N PHE A 117 1.28 -10.35 -16.33
CA PHE A 117 0.90 -9.19 -15.56
C PHE A 117 2.11 -8.34 -15.14
N ARG A 118 3.26 -8.98 -14.93
CA ARG A 118 4.55 -8.32 -14.62
C ARG A 118 5.32 -7.94 -15.87
N ALA A 119 4.87 -8.32 -17.06
CA ALA A 119 5.52 -8.14 -18.36
C ALA A 119 6.98 -8.65 -18.35
N HIS A 120 7.22 -9.82 -17.72
CA HIS A 120 8.55 -10.41 -17.61
C HIS A 120 8.51 -11.94 -17.51
N PRO A 121 8.93 -12.67 -18.56
CA PRO A 121 9.02 -14.12 -18.51
C PRO A 121 9.95 -14.61 -17.39
N GLY A 122 9.51 -15.61 -16.62
CA GLY A 122 10.26 -16.17 -15.49
C GLY A 122 10.23 -15.32 -14.23
N ALA A 123 9.40 -14.27 -14.16
CA ALA A 123 9.21 -13.46 -12.95
C ALA A 123 8.68 -14.30 -11.80
N TRP A 124 7.72 -15.18 -12.07
CA TRP A 124 7.12 -16.05 -11.05
C TRP A 124 8.15 -16.94 -10.35
N ASP A 125 8.96 -17.67 -11.13
CA ASP A 125 9.97 -18.58 -10.60
C ASP A 125 10.98 -17.83 -9.71
N ARG A 126 11.48 -16.69 -10.18
CA ARG A 126 12.42 -15.85 -9.43
C ARG A 126 11.81 -15.28 -8.15
N THR A 127 10.54 -14.84 -8.23
CA THR A 127 9.81 -14.31 -7.07
C THR A 127 9.58 -15.39 -6.01
N VAL A 128 9.20 -16.61 -6.41
CA VAL A 128 9.04 -17.74 -5.50
C VAL A 128 10.39 -18.16 -4.89
N LEU A 129 11.46 -18.15 -5.70
CA LEU A 129 12.81 -18.44 -5.21
C LEU A 129 13.28 -17.39 -4.19
N ALA A 130 13.00 -16.11 -4.43
CA ALA A 130 13.26 -15.01 -3.48
C ALA A 130 12.60 -15.24 -2.11
N MET A 131 11.33 -15.68 -2.10
CA MET A 131 10.62 -16.03 -0.86
C MET A 131 11.32 -17.17 -0.11
N LYS A 132 11.80 -18.20 -0.84
CA LYS A 132 12.57 -19.31 -0.25
C LYS A 132 13.90 -18.81 0.33
N HIS A 133 14.60 -17.90 -0.35
CA HIS A 133 15.84 -17.29 0.17
C HIS A 133 15.57 -16.46 1.43
N CYS A 134 14.53 -15.64 1.47
CA CYS A 134 14.16 -14.93 2.68
C CYS A 134 13.90 -15.88 3.85
N ARG A 135 13.14 -16.95 3.59
CA ARG A 135 12.85 -17.98 4.61
C ARG A 135 14.11 -18.70 5.11
N SER A 136 15.03 -19.10 4.20
CA SER A 136 16.24 -19.85 4.55
C SER A 136 17.16 -19.07 5.48
N VAL A 137 17.26 -17.75 5.30
CA VAL A 137 18.04 -16.86 6.18
C VAL A 137 17.26 -16.37 7.40
N GLY A 138 15.96 -16.70 7.52
CA GLY A 138 15.08 -16.23 8.62
C GLY A 138 14.79 -14.72 8.55
N LEU A 139 14.67 -14.16 7.34
CA LEU A 139 14.14 -12.81 7.09
C LEU A 139 12.63 -12.90 6.89
N GLU A 140 11.84 -12.20 7.73
CA GLU A 140 10.39 -12.16 7.58
C GLU A 140 9.99 -11.63 6.20
N PHE A 141 8.99 -12.25 5.58
CA PHE A 141 8.44 -11.75 4.32
C PHE A 141 6.92 -11.84 4.26
N GLN A 142 6.34 -11.01 3.44
CA GLN A 142 4.91 -10.99 3.15
C GLN A 142 4.67 -10.99 1.64
N VAL A 143 3.56 -11.57 1.22
CA VAL A 143 3.13 -11.57 -0.17
C VAL A 143 2.29 -10.31 -0.42
N HIS A 144 2.55 -9.64 -1.54
CA HIS A 144 1.76 -8.52 -2.05
C HIS A 144 1.07 -8.92 -3.35
N THR A 145 -0.25 -8.87 -3.38
CA THR A 145 -1.05 -9.20 -4.57
C THR A 145 -1.92 -8.02 -4.97
N THR A 146 -1.89 -7.63 -6.24
CA THR A 146 -2.81 -6.63 -6.78
C THR A 146 -4.05 -7.33 -7.31
N VAL A 147 -5.23 -7.01 -6.74
CA VAL A 147 -6.52 -7.57 -7.13
C VAL A 147 -7.04 -6.89 -8.40
N THR A 148 -7.44 -7.71 -9.35
CA THR A 148 -8.11 -7.32 -10.60
C THR A 148 -9.18 -8.35 -10.95
N LYS A 149 -10.07 -8.07 -11.89
CA LYS A 149 -11.02 -9.08 -12.42
C LYS A 149 -10.32 -10.33 -12.97
N LYS A 150 -9.04 -10.23 -13.38
CA LYS A 150 -8.28 -11.36 -13.95
C LYS A 150 -7.84 -12.38 -12.88
N ASN A 151 -7.74 -12.00 -11.62
CA ASN A 151 -7.22 -12.86 -10.55
C ASN A 151 -8.06 -12.86 -9.26
N ILE A 152 -9.25 -12.25 -9.29
CA ILE A 152 -10.11 -12.14 -8.10
C ILE A 152 -10.45 -13.53 -7.52
N ASP A 153 -10.67 -14.52 -8.36
CA ASP A 153 -10.99 -15.91 -7.98
C ASP A 153 -9.77 -16.69 -7.44
N GLU A 154 -8.56 -16.12 -7.61
CA GLU A 154 -7.33 -16.75 -7.15
C GLU A 154 -6.83 -16.21 -5.80
N ILE A 155 -7.38 -15.10 -5.31
CA ILE A 155 -6.85 -14.39 -4.12
C ILE A 155 -6.72 -15.32 -2.92
N LEU A 156 -7.72 -16.17 -2.67
CA LEU A 156 -7.67 -17.12 -1.55
C LEU A 156 -6.70 -18.28 -1.82
N LYS A 157 -6.50 -18.71 -3.07
CA LYS A 157 -5.49 -19.69 -3.45
C LYS A 157 -4.08 -19.13 -3.28
N ILE A 158 -3.87 -17.84 -3.61
CA ILE A 158 -2.61 -17.13 -3.36
C ILE A 158 -2.35 -17.04 -1.85
N THR A 159 -3.39 -16.84 -1.02
CA THR A 159 -3.29 -16.89 0.43
C THR A 159 -2.80 -18.25 0.93
N ASP A 160 -3.39 -19.34 0.43
CA ASP A 160 -2.97 -20.71 0.78
C ASP A 160 -1.52 -20.99 0.36
N PHE A 161 -1.16 -20.56 -0.86
CA PHE A 161 0.21 -20.67 -1.34
C PHE A 161 1.19 -19.84 -0.48
N ALA A 162 0.83 -18.59 -0.13
CA ALA A 162 1.64 -17.75 0.75
C ALA A 162 1.88 -18.41 2.12
N GLN A 163 0.84 -19.01 2.70
CA GLN A 163 0.97 -19.79 3.95
C GLN A 163 1.88 -21.00 3.78
N ALA A 164 1.71 -21.76 2.71
CA ALA A 164 2.50 -22.96 2.46
C ALA A 164 4.00 -22.66 2.29
N ILE A 165 4.35 -21.55 1.63
CA ILE A 165 5.74 -21.13 1.44
C ILE A 165 6.33 -20.46 2.70
N GLY A 166 5.48 -20.18 3.71
CA GLY A 166 5.88 -19.64 5.02
C GLY A 166 5.93 -18.12 5.10
N ALA A 167 5.07 -17.43 4.36
CA ALA A 167 4.89 -15.99 4.51
C ALA A 167 4.27 -15.64 5.88
N ASP A 168 4.67 -14.50 6.44
CA ASP A 168 4.13 -13.95 7.69
C ASP A 168 2.82 -13.18 7.49
N ALA A 169 2.59 -12.67 6.27
CA ALA A 169 1.38 -11.95 5.92
C ALA A 169 1.08 -12.02 4.41
N HIS A 170 -0.19 -11.79 4.04
CA HIS A 170 -0.61 -11.52 2.68
C HIS A 170 -1.34 -10.17 2.64
N HIS A 171 -0.71 -9.18 2.02
CA HIS A 171 -1.31 -7.87 1.77
C HIS A 171 -1.97 -7.86 0.40
N ILE A 172 -3.27 -7.66 0.39
CA ILE A 172 -4.15 -7.76 -0.78
C ILE A 172 -4.50 -6.35 -1.21
N PHE A 173 -3.85 -5.85 -2.26
CA PHE A 173 -4.00 -4.49 -2.77
C PHE A 173 -5.09 -4.43 -3.82
N PHE A 174 -6.16 -3.72 -3.54
CA PHE A 174 -7.19 -3.46 -4.53
C PHE A 174 -6.71 -2.39 -5.51
N LEU A 175 -6.82 -2.66 -6.80
CA LEU A 175 -6.30 -1.78 -7.86
C LEU A 175 -6.91 -0.38 -7.77
N VAL A 176 -6.04 0.62 -7.74
CA VAL A 176 -6.41 2.03 -7.95
C VAL A 176 -5.79 2.46 -9.28
N PRO A 177 -6.57 2.99 -10.24
CA PRO A 177 -6.11 3.28 -11.60
C PRO A 177 -5.18 4.50 -11.65
N THR A 178 -3.92 4.29 -11.29
CA THR A 178 -2.88 5.34 -11.28
C THR A 178 -1.61 4.85 -12.00
N GLY A 179 -0.77 5.76 -12.47
CA GLY A 179 0.39 5.42 -13.30
C GLY A 179 -0.03 4.67 -14.57
N ARG A 180 0.68 3.60 -14.94
CA ARG A 180 0.26 2.69 -16.04
C ARG A 180 -1.05 1.99 -15.77
N GLY A 181 -1.41 1.75 -14.51
CA GLY A 181 -2.69 1.17 -14.13
C GLY A 181 -3.93 1.93 -14.62
N LYS A 182 -3.79 3.17 -15.09
CA LYS A 182 -4.88 3.90 -15.77
C LYS A 182 -5.32 3.26 -17.07
N GLN A 183 -4.45 2.48 -17.71
CA GLN A 183 -4.74 1.82 -19.00
C GLN A 183 -5.53 0.51 -18.81
N ILE A 184 -5.69 0.05 -17.58
CA ILE A 184 -6.36 -1.19 -17.22
C ILE A 184 -7.48 -0.98 -16.20
N ASP A 185 -8.12 0.19 -16.20
CA ASP A 185 -9.24 0.49 -15.30
C ASP A 185 -10.45 -0.41 -15.53
N ASN A 186 -10.62 -0.94 -16.76
CA ASN A 186 -11.65 -1.89 -17.14
C ASN A 186 -11.56 -3.26 -16.43
N ILE A 187 -10.45 -3.57 -15.77
CA ILE A 187 -10.27 -4.80 -14.99
C ILE A 187 -10.37 -4.58 -13.46
N ILE A 188 -10.83 -3.42 -13.02
CA ILE A 188 -11.18 -3.18 -11.62
C ILE A 188 -12.44 -3.98 -11.28
N PRO A 189 -12.47 -4.73 -10.15
CA PRO A 189 -13.69 -5.43 -9.72
C PRO A 189 -14.86 -4.48 -9.51
N GLU A 190 -16.07 -4.95 -9.85
CA GLU A 190 -17.30 -4.21 -9.55
C GLU A 190 -17.53 -4.12 -8.02
N PRO A 191 -18.31 -3.14 -7.53
CA PRO A 191 -18.52 -2.94 -6.10
C PRO A 191 -19.00 -4.17 -5.34
N ASP A 192 -19.87 -5.00 -5.95
CA ASP A 192 -20.37 -6.22 -5.31
C ASP A 192 -19.32 -7.34 -5.30
N GLU A 193 -18.52 -7.50 -6.37
CA GLU A 193 -17.39 -8.42 -6.39
C GLU A 193 -16.34 -8.03 -5.35
N TYR A 194 -16.11 -6.72 -5.20
CA TYR A 194 -15.23 -6.13 -4.21
C TYR A 194 -15.69 -6.45 -2.78
N GLU A 195 -16.98 -6.23 -2.49
CA GLU A 195 -17.60 -6.52 -1.18
C GLU A 195 -17.56 -8.02 -0.87
N LEU A 196 -17.88 -8.87 -1.86
CA LEU A 196 -17.84 -10.33 -1.72
C LEU A 196 -16.42 -10.81 -1.38
N LEU A 197 -15.40 -10.34 -2.11
CA LEU A 197 -14.03 -10.72 -1.83
C LEU A 197 -13.59 -10.30 -0.43
N LEU A 198 -13.96 -9.10 0.03
CA LEU A 198 -13.64 -8.64 1.38
C LEU A 198 -14.28 -9.51 2.47
N ASN A 199 -15.51 -9.98 2.26
CA ASN A 199 -16.16 -10.93 3.15
C ASN A 199 -15.40 -12.27 3.18
N ASN A 200 -15.04 -12.80 2.02
CA ASN A 200 -14.29 -14.06 1.90
C ASN A 200 -12.89 -13.96 2.56
N ILE A 201 -12.21 -12.82 2.45
CA ILE A 201 -10.93 -12.59 3.13
C ILE A 201 -11.10 -12.60 4.66
N LEU A 202 -12.18 -11.97 5.18
CA LEU A 202 -12.47 -11.99 6.61
C LEU A 202 -12.75 -13.41 7.13
N GLU A 203 -13.49 -14.20 6.39
CA GLU A 203 -13.76 -15.60 6.73
C GLU A 203 -12.49 -16.44 6.68
N LYS A 204 -11.68 -16.26 5.62
CA LYS A 204 -10.40 -16.93 5.44
C LYS A 204 -9.42 -16.67 6.59
N GLN A 205 -9.44 -15.47 7.19
CA GLN A 205 -8.54 -15.11 8.31
C GLN A 205 -8.64 -16.08 9.48
N SER A 206 -9.82 -16.66 9.74
CA SER A 206 -10.02 -17.63 10.82
C SER A 206 -9.35 -18.98 10.57
N SER A 207 -9.05 -19.31 9.31
CA SER A 207 -8.51 -20.61 8.89
C SER A 207 -7.02 -20.58 8.55
N VAL A 208 -6.38 -19.41 8.56
CA VAL A 208 -4.95 -19.24 8.25
C VAL A 208 -4.19 -18.61 9.41
N ARG A 209 -2.88 -18.89 9.50
CA ARG A 209 -2.00 -18.34 10.54
C ARG A 209 -1.38 -17.01 10.15
N LEU A 210 -1.16 -16.77 8.83
CA LEU A 210 -0.61 -15.52 8.35
C LEU A 210 -1.63 -14.37 8.46
N GLU A 211 -1.13 -13.16 8.62
CA GLU A 211 -1.96 -11.94 8.66
C GLU A 211 -2.51 -11.63 7.27
N LEU A 212 -3.84 -11.51 7.14
CA LEU A 212 -4.49 -11.00 5.91
C LEU A 212 -4.79 -9.53 6.07
N LYS A 213 -4.36 -8.73 5.08
CA LYS A 213 -4.59 -7.29 5.11
C LYS A 213 -5.05 -6.76 3.76
N PRO A 214 -6.34 -6.47 3.58
CA PRO A 214 -6.80 -5.66 2.46
C PRO A 214 -6.18 -4.26 2.53
N VAL A 215 -5.65 -3.80 1.38
CA VAL A 215 -5.05 -2.48 1.21
C VAL A 215 -5.80 -1.76 0.11
N CYS A 216 -5.98 -0.44 0.23
CA CYS A 216 -6.87 0.36 -0.61
C CYS A 216 -8.35 -0.06 -0.58
N ALA A 217 -8.72 -0.89 0.41
CA ALA A 217 -10.06 -1.42 0.63
C ALA A 217 -10.53 -1.17 2.08
N PRO A 218 -10.67 0.09 2.52
CA PRO A 218 -11.02 0.42 3.90
C PRO A 218 -12.40 -0.09 4.34
N GLN A 219 -13.26 -0.46 3.40
CA GLN A 219 -14.55 -1.12 3.62
C GLN A 219 -14.43 -2.38 4.48
N PHE A 220 -13.27 -3.04 4.44
CA PHE A 220 -12.92 -4.19 5.26
C PHE A 220 -13.16 -3.93 6.77
N ILE A 221 -12.81 -2.73 7.25
CA ILE A 221 -13.06 -2.35 8.66
C ILE A 221 -14.56 -2.25 8.95
N ARG A 222 -15.36 -1.69 8.02
CA ARG A 222 -16.81 -1.62 8.16
C ARG A 222 -17.43 -3.01 8.25
N ILE A 223 -17.06 -3.90 7.31
CA ILE A 223 -17.57 -5.27 7.27
C ILE A 223 -17.25 -6.00 8.59
N ALA A 224 -16.00 -5.91 9.05
CA ALA A 224 -15.59 -6.52 10.30
C ALA A 224 -16.39 -6.00 11.51
N LYS A 225 -16.66 -4.67 11.57
CA LYS A 225 -17.49 -4.09 12.63
C LYS A 225 -18.93 -4.58 12.58
N VAL A 226 -19.54 -4.66 11.39
CA VAL A 226 -20.89 -5.20 11.20
C VAL A 226 -20.97 -6.67 11.65
N LYS A 227 -19.97 -7.47 11.28
CA LYS A 227 -19.87 -8.89 11.67
C LYS A 227 -19.34 -9.11 13.11
N LYS A 228 -19.00 -8.05 13.85
CA LYS A 228 -18.40 -8.10 15.19
C LYS A 228 -17.08 -8.90 15.24
N ILE A 229 -16.32 -8.86 14.16
CA ILE A 229 -15.00 -9.50 14.06
C ILE A 229 -13.96 -8.52 14.58
N SER A 230 -13.14 -8.96 15.54
CA SER A 230 -12.00 -8.17 16.02
C SER A 230 -10.88 -8.16 14.99
N LEU A 231 -10.39 -6.98 14.66
CA LEU A 231 -9.26 -6.79 13.76
C LEU A 231 -8.07 -6.19 14.53
N ARG A 232 -6.89 -6.50 14.05
CA ARG A 232 -5.65 -5.85 14.50
C ARG A 232 -5.57 -4.37 14.11
N PHE A 233 -6.36 -3.95 13.11
CA PHE A 233 -6.39 -2.60 12.57
C PHE A 233 -7.71 -1.91 12.95
N GLU A 234 -7.62 -0.69 13.44
CA GLU A 234 -8.79 0.09 13.89
C GLU A 234 -9.28 1.09 12.85
N LYS A 235 -8.45 1.42 11.85
CA LYS A 235 -8.74 2.45 10.84
C LYS A 235 -8.42 1.94 9.44
N GLY A 236 -9.31 2.22 8.50
CA GLY A 236 -9.20 1.82 7.11
C GLY A 236 -8.20 2.67 6.33
N CYS A 237 -8.64 3.80 5.77
CA CYS A 237 -7.75 4.69 5.05
C CYS A 237 -6.88 5.52 6.01
N LEU A 238 -5.55 5.49 5.80
CA LEU A 238 -4.57 6.23 6.62
C LEU A 238 -4.02 7.46 5.91
N SER A 239 -4.39 7.69 4.63
CA SER A 239 -3.92 8.80 3.82
C SER A 239 -4.06 10.13 4.55
N GLY A 240 -2.99 10.91 4.63
CA GLY A 240 -2.95 12.21 5.28
C GLY A 240 -3.08 12.21 6.81
N THR A 241 -3.52 11.11 7.43
CA THR A 241 -3.73 11.01 8.88
C THR A 241 -2.56 10.35 9.61
N LYS A 242 -2.14 9.18 9.17
CA LYS A 242 -1.02 8.39 9.73
C LYS A 242 -0.08 7.88 8.63
N TYR A 243 -0.29 8.31 7.40
CA TYR A 243 0.43 7.85 6.21
C TYR A 243 0.60 8.97 5.18
N ALA A 244 1.77 9.03 4.56
CA ALA A 244 2.07 9.79 3.36
C ALA A 244 3.08 9.02 2.48
N CYS A 245 3.33 9.54 1.27
CA CYS A 245 4.30 8.98 0.33
C CYS A 245 5.29 10.06 -0.09
N ILE A 246 6.57 9.70 -0.16
CA ILE A 246 7.63 10.57 -0.68
C ILE A 246 8.15 9.94 -1.97
N LEU A 247 8.27 10.75 -3.01
CA LEU A 247 8.74 10.34 -4.32
C LEU A 247 10.27 10.38 -4.41
N PRO A 248 10.87 9.77 -5.43
CA PRO A 248 12.32 9.73 -5.58
C PRO A 248 12.97 11.12 -5.54
N GLU A 249 12.34 12.12 -6.18
CA GLU A 249 12.82 13.48 -6.29
C GLU A 249 12.44 14.38 -5.09
N GLY A 250 11.79 13.81 -4.08
CA GLY A 250 11.44 14.51 -2.83
C GLY A 250 10.05 15.11 -2.77
N GLN A 251 9.21 15.00 -3.82
CA GLN A 251 7.80 15.42 -3.74
C GLN A 251 7.05 14.56 -2.73
N VAL A 252 6.10 15.17 -2.04
CA VAL A 252 5.24 14.51 -1.06
C VAL A 252 3.84 14.37 -1.61
N HIS A 253 3.27 13.17 -1.51
CA HIS A 253 1.88 12.88 -1.83
C HIS A 253 1.15 12.35 -0.59
N PRO A 254 -0.17 12.56 -0.47
CA PRO A 254 -0.97 12.02 0.66
C PRO A 254 -0.95 10.49 0.70
N CYS A 255 -0.81 9.85 -0.47
CA CYS A 255 -0.83 8.40 -0.68
C CYS A 255 -0.09 8.08 -1.98
N PRO A 256 0.59 6.92 -2.12
CA PRO A 256 1.26 6.54 -3.36
C PRO A 256 0.32 6.47 -4.58
N TYR A 257 -0.97 6.24 -4.33
CA TYR A 257 -2.01 6.12 -5.36
C TYR A 257 -2.78 7.43 -5.62
N MET A 258 -2.46 8.53 -4.96
CA MET A 258 -3.14 9.81 -5.10
C MET A 258 -2.12 10.91 -5.44
N PRO A 259 -1.91 11.21 -6.73
CA PRO A 259 -0.83 12.09 -7.21
C PRO A 259 -1.17 13.57 -7.03
N ILE A 260 -1.46 13.96 -5.80
CA ILE A 260 -1.59 15.35 -5.39
C ILE A 260 -0.24 15.79 -4.84
N ASP A 261 0.38 16.77 -5.47
CA ASP A 261 1.63 17.35 -5.00
C ASP A 261 1.37 18.26 -3.79
N LEU A 262 1.96 17.89 -2.65
CA LEU A 262 1.88 18.65 -1.40
C LEU A 262 3.09 19.58 -1.20
N GLY A 263 4.05 19.55 -2.12
CA GLY A 263 5.34 20.24 -2.06
C GLY A 263 6.53 19.29 -2.04
N ASN A 264 7.75 19.86 -2.08
CA ASN A 264 9.00 19.12 -2.11
C ASN A 264 9.75 19.28 -0.79
N ILE A 265 10.31 18.19 -0.25
CA ILE A 265 11.07 18.23 1.03
C ILE A 265 12.31 19.12 0.96
N ARG A 266 12.84 19.40 -0.24
CA ARG A 266 13.95 20.34 -0.44
C ARG A 266 13.56 21.80 -0.21
N GLU A 267 12.25 22.12 -0.23
CA GLU A 267 11.70 23.47 -0.13
C GLU A 267 11.16 23.80 1.27
N GLY A 268 11.76 23.28 2.32
CA GLY A 268 11.35 23.56 3.69
C GLY A 268 11.15 22.35 4.60
N GLY A 269 11.51 21.15 4.09
CA GLY A 269 11.45 19.91 4.84
C GLY A 269 10.08 19.25 4.83
N PHE A 270 10.05 17.99 5.23
CA PHE A 270 8.82 17.21 5.33
C PHE A 270 7.90 17.70 6.46
N THR A 271 8.46 18.23 7.55
CA THR A 271 7.71 18.74 8.72
C THR A 271 6.72 19.81 8.32
N LYS A 272 7.19 20.81 7.56
CA LYS A 272 6.34 21.90 7.08
C LYS A 272 5.17 21.37 6.24
N ILE A 273 5.46 20.52 5.27
CA ILE A 273 4.43 19.92 4.40
C ILE A 273 3.43 19.11 5.25
N TRP A 274 3.91 18.29 6.18
CA TRP A 274 3.06 17.45 7.03
C TRP A 274 2.14 18.25 7.94
N GLN A 275 2.58 19.40 8.44
CA GLN A 275 1.84 20.24 9.38
C GLN A 275 0.91 21.24 8.68
N GLU A 276 1.35 21.85 7.58
CA GLU A 276 0.70 23.01 6.98
C GLU A 276 -0.14 22.69 5.73
N SER A 277 -0.02 21.49 5.15
CA SER A 277 -0.76 21.16 3.93
C SER A 277 -2.27 21.12 4.13
N LYS A 278 -3.00 21.96 3.41
CA LYS A 278 -4.47 21.99 3.41
C LYS A 278 -5.09 20.66 3.03
N VAL A 279 -4.53 19.94 2.08
CA VAL A 279 -5.01 18.61 1.66
C VAL A 279 -4.91 17.62 2.82
N LEU A 280 -3.81 17.65 3.58
CA LEU A 280 -3.65 16.77 4.74
C LEU A 280 -4.59 17.16 5.88
N GLU A 281 -4.84 18.46 6.08
CA GLU A 281 -5.82 18.96 7.04
C GLU A 281 -7.23 18.46 6.69
N ASP A 282 -7.67 18.61 5.43
CA ASP A 282 -8.97 18.15 4.97
C ASP A 282 -9.16 16.63 5.15
N LEU A 283 -8.11 15.84 4.87
CA LEU A 283 -8.12 14.41 5.09
C LEU A 283 -8.20 14.03 6.59
N ARG A 284 -7.67 14.85 7.48
CA ARG A 284 -7.76 14.67 8.95
C ARG A 284 -9.15 15.05 9.48
N ASN A 285 -9.74 16.10 8.93
CA ASN A 285 -11.06 16.60 9.33
C ASN A 285 -12.21 15.71 8.85
N LEU A 286 -11.99 14.87 7.82
CA LEU A 286 -12.97 13.94 7.27
C LEU A 286 -14.28 14.63 6.83
N GLU A 287 -14.21 15.80 6.21
CA GLU A 287 -15.36 16.49 5.61
C GLU A 287 -15.75 15.82 4.28
N LEU A 288 -16.06 14.52 4.37
CA LEU A 288 -16.36 13.70 3.22
C LEU A 288 -17.74 14.03 2.63
N LYS A 289 -17.87 13.83 1.32
CA LYS A 289 -19.09 14.06 0.53
C LYS A 289 -19.82 12.75 0.23
N GLY A 290 -21.02 12.86 -0.35
CA GLY A 290 -21.86 11.75 -0.76
C GLY A 290 -22.11 10.76 0.37
N LYS A 291 -22.28 9.47 0.05
CA LYS A 291 -22.57 8.42 1.05
C LYS A 291 -21.46 8.25 2.08
N CYS A 292 -20.20 8.51 1.75
CA CYS A 292 -19.12 8.49 2.73
C CYS A 292 -19.27 9.58 3.80
N GLY A 293 -19.83 10.74 3.44
CA GLY A 293 -20.02 11.88 4.34
C GLY A 293 -21.08 11.61 5.43
N ILE A 294 -22.14 10.90 5.08
CA ILE A 294 -23.24 10.58 5.99
C ILE A 294 -23.12 9.20 6.66
N CYS A 295 -22.10 8.42 6.28
CA CYS A 295 -21.93 7.04 6.73
C CYS A 295 -21.56 6.97 8.22
N GLU A 296 -22.23 6.09 8.97
CA GLU A 296 -21.95 5.82 10.38
C GLU A 296 -20.55 5.25 10.63
N PHE A 297 -19.91 4.69 9.59
CA PHE A 297 -18.54 4.18 9.64
C PHE A 297 -17.49 5.19 9.15
N LYS A 298 -17.87 6.45 8.90
CA LYS A 298 -17.00 7.50 8.34
C LYS A 298 -15.64 7.61 9.06
N THR A 299 -15.65 7.58 10.38
CA THR A 299 -14.45 7.78 11.20
C THR A 299 -13.47 6.61 11.19
N VAL A 300 -13.95 5.40 10.90
CA VAL A 300 -13.14 4.18 10.92
C VAL A 300 -12.80 3.66 9.52
N CYS A 301 -13.73 3.77 8.57
CA CYS A 301 -13.54 3.34 7.18
C CYS A 301 -12.99 4.46 6.31
N SER A 302 -13.70 5.57 6.20
CA SER A 302 -13.42 6.77 5.37
C SER A 302 -13.50 6.55 3.85
N GLY A 303 -13.75 5.33 3.34
CA GLY A 303 -13.56 4.97 1.93
C GLY A 303 -12.09 5.10 1.47
N CYS A 304 -11.72 4.54 0.33
CA CYS A 304 -10.40 4.75 -0.26
C CYS A 304 -10.32 6.14 -0.89
N ARG A 305 -9.54 7.05 -0.29
CA ARG A 305 -9.44 8.43 -0.79
C ARG A 305 -8.79 8.53 -2.17
N ALA A 306 -7.91 7.59 -2.49
CA ALA A 306 -7.32 7.52 -3.83
C ALA A 306 -8.34 7.04 -4.88
N ALA A 307 -9.16 6.02 -4.57
CA ALA A 307 -10.25 5.58 -5.45
C ALA A 307 -11.27 6.72 -5.66
N ALA A 308 -11.70 7.36 -4.57
CA ALA A 308 -12.60 8.52 -4.64
C ALA A 308 -12.04 9.65 -5.52
N PHE A 309 -10.74 9.98 -5.39
CA PHE A 309 -10.06 10.97 -6.22
C PHE A 309 -10.14 10.65 -7.72
N TYR A 310 -9.88 9.40 -8.11
CA TYR A 310 -9.95 9.00 -9.52
C TYR A 310 -11.37 8.96 -10.05
N GLN A 311 -12.29 8.37 -9.30
CA GLN A 311 -13.69 8.19 -9.69
C GLN A 311 -14.43 9.54 -9.82
N SER A 312 -14.05 10.55 -9.03
CA SER A 312 -14.62 11.88 -9.05
C SER A 312 -13.86 12.89 -9.91
N ARG A 313 -12.81 12.45 -10.63
CA ARG A 313 -11.94 13.32 -11.45
C ARG A 313 -11.21 14.42 -10.66
N GLY A 314 -10.77 14.10 -9.45
CA GLY A 314 -9.89 14.96 -8.66
C GLY A 314 -10.40 15.36 -7.27
N ASP A 315 -11.61 15.01 -6.87
CA ASP A 315 -12.13 15.29 -5.53
C ASP A 315 -11.81 14.15 -4.56
N TYR A 316 -10.75 14.30 -3.77
CA TYR A 316 -10.34 13.32 -2.76
C TYR A 316 -11.29 13.23 -1.56
N LEU A 317 -12.25 14.12 -1.42
CA LEU A 317 -13.29 14.10 -0.40
C LEU A 317 -14.61 13.47 -0.89
N ALA A 318 -14.72 13.15 -2.19
CA ALA A 318 -15.88 12.49 -2.77
C ALA A 318 -16.13 11.11 -2.13
N GLU A 319 -17.28 10.53 -2.39
CA GLU A 319 -17.57 9.15 -2.00
C GLU A 319 -16.72 8.14 -2.78
N ASP A 320 -16.47 6.99 -2.16
CA ASP A 320 -15.78 5.86 -2.78
C ASP A 320 -16.82 4.96 -3.45
N LEU A 321 -16.86 4.98 -4.79
CA LEU A 321 -17.84 4.24 -5.57
C LEU A 321 -17.59 2.71 -5.59
N ASN A 322 -16.43 2.24 -5.08
CA ASN A 322 -16.20 0.80 -4.90
C ASN A 322 -16.97 0.23 -3.69
N CYS A 323 -17.70 1.07 -2.95
CA CYS A 323 -18.47 0.65 -1.80
C CYS A 323 -19.94 0.41 -2.18
N SER A 324 -20.43 -0.83 -2.08
CA SER A 324 -21.84 -1.17 -2.31
C SER A 324 -22.74 -0.92 -1.10
N TYR A 325 -22.16 -0.55 0.06
CA TYR A 325 -22.91 -0.31 1.28
C TYR A 325 -23.74 0.98 1.21
N GLU A 326 -25.01 0.89 1.58
CA GLU A 326 -25.90 2.03 1.76
C GLU A 326 -25.96 2.43 3.25
N PRO A 327 -25.51 3.65 3.61
CA PRO A 327 -25.56 4.14 4.97
C PRO A 327 -26.98 4.19 5.52
N LYS A 328 -27.17 3.85 6.79
CA LYS A 328 -28.44 4.02 7.47
C LYS A 328 -28.76 5.52 7.53
N ARG A 329 -29.80 5.96 6.84
CA ARG A 329 -30.29 7.34 6.97
C ARG A 329 -30.58 7.58 8.46
N LYS A 330 -29.96 8.62 9.05
CA LYS A 330 -30.44 9.13 10.35
C LYS A 330 -31.88 9.56 10.10
N VAL A 331 -32.82 8.82 10.65
CA VAL A 331 -34.22 9.30 10.74
C VAL A 331 -34.13 10.55 11.59
N ASP A 332 -34.39 11.72 10.99
CA ASP A 332 -34.52 12.97 11.71
C ASP A 332 -35.72 12.83 12.65
N LEU A 333 -35.44 12.48 13.90
CA LEU A 333 -36.46 12.46 15.00
C LEU A 333 -36.99 13.87 15.32
N LYS A 334 -36.70 14.88 14.50
CA LYS A 334 -37.17 16.24 14.68
C LYS A 334 -38.61 16.48 14.15
N ASN A 335 -39.20 15.53 13.42
CA ASN A 335 -40.56 15.66 12.88
C ASN A 335 -41.60 14.70 13.47
N ALA A 336 -41.34 14.14 14.66
CA ALA A 336 -42.32 13.35 15.40
C ALA A 336 -42.84 14.14 16.63
N THR A 337 -43.36 15.34 16.35
CA THR A 337 -44.25 16.03 17.31
C THR A 337 -45.50 16.43 16.54
N VAL A 338 -46.48 15.58 16.64
CA VAL A 338 -47.91 15.98 16.54
C VAL A 338 -48.60 15.49 17.79
#